data_2e41169ae3616e66b4203c63051c17f1
#
_entry.id   2e41169ae3616e66b4203c63051c17f1
#
_cell.length_a   1.000
_cell.length_b   1.000
_cell.length_c   1.000
_cell.angle_alpha   90.00
_cell.angle_beta   90.00
_cell.angle_gamma   90.00
#
_symmetry.space_group_name_H-M   'P 1'
#
loop_
_entity.id
_entity.type
_entity.pdbx_description
1 polymer ?
#
loop_
_entity_poly.entity_id
_entity_poly.type
_entity_poly.pdbx_seq_one_letter_code
_entity_poly.pdbx_strand_id
1 'polypeptide(L)' 'MKVGQLVVLVDEVDGLEAGREGCIMGVRDDMLTVGCQTSERLHLVLAHTWQVLPRELFRRLSAREGREL' A
#
# COMPACT_ATOMS: atom_id res chain seq x y z
N MET A 1 10.44 -5.91 -0.90
CA MET A 1 9.98 -4.51 -1.08
C MET A 1 11.09 -3.55 -0.70
N LYS A 2 11.13 -2.41 -1.33
CA LYS A 2 12.22 -1.44 -1.14
C LYS A 2 11.69 -0.01 -1.11
N VAL A 3 12.50 0.89 -0.52
CA VAL A 3 12.20 2.32 -0.46
C VAL A 3 11.98 2.86 -1.88
N GLY A 4 10.95 3.68 -2.03
CA GLY A 4 10.55 4.26 -3.31
C GLY A 4 9.54 3.44 -4.10
N GLN A 5 9.27 2.21 -3.69
CA GLN A 5 8.31 1.35 -4.37
C GLN A 5 6.88 1.81 -4.08
N LEU A 6 6.05 1.83 -5.13
CA LEU A 6 4.63 2.15 -5.00
C LEU A 6 3.87 0.89 -4.60
N VAL A 7 3.01 1.03 -3.60
CA VAL A 7 2.25 -0.07 -3.01
C VAL A 7 0.81 0.34 -2.79
N VAL A 8 -0.02 -0.65 -2.50
CA VAL A 8 -1.43 -0.44 -2.14
C VAL A 8 -1.69 -1.20 -0.84
N LEU A 9 -2.37 -0.55 0.09
CA LEU A 9 -2.79 -1.20 1.34
C LEU A 9 -3.85 -2.25 1.02
N VAL A 10 -3.70 -3.46 1.54
CA VAL A 10 -4.70 -4.52 1.39
C VAL A 10 -5.56 -4.68 2.63
N ASP A 11 -5.16 -4.03 3.72
CA ASP A 11 -5.89 -3.94 4.97
C ASP A 11 -6.02 -2.49 5.40
N GLU A 12 -6.92 -2.22 6.34
CA GLU A 12 -6.94 -0.94 7.02
C GLU A 12 -5.71 -0.83 7.92
N VAL A 13 -4.98 0.28 7.80
CA VAL A 13 -3.78 0.55 8.59
C VAL A 13 -3.90 1.97 9.14
N ASP A 14 -3.89 2.11 10.47
CA ASP A 14 -3.93 3.40 11.16
C ASP A 14 -5.02 4.36 10.65
N GLY A 15 -6.20 3.82 10.40
CA GLY A 15 -7.33 4.60 9.90
C GLY A 15 -7.34 4.85 8.40
N LEU A 16 -6.33 4.39 7.67
CA LEU A 16 -6.30 4.45 6.21
C LEU A 16 -6.95 3.20 5.64
N GLU A 17 -7.86 3.38 4.71
CA GLU A 17 -8.63 2.30 4.12
C GLU A 17 -7.81 1.39 3.22
N ALA A 18 -8.20 0.11 3.16
CA ALA A 18 -7.70 -0.81 2.14
C ALA A 18 -7.97 -0.23 0.74
N GLY A 19 -7.03 -0.42 -0.17
CA GLY A 19 -7.11 0.13 -1.52
C GLY A 19 -6.39 1.46 -1.69
N ARG A 20 -5.93 2.08 -0.61
CA ARG A 20 -5.20 3.35 -0.70
C ARG A 20 -3.78 3.11 -1.18
N GLU A 21 -3.36 3.93 -2.14
CA GLU A 21 -2.00 3.87 -2.68
C GLU A 21 -1.03 4.62 -1.77
N GLY A 22 0.21 4.14 -1.72
CA GLY A 22 1.28 4.77 -0.97
C GLY A 22 2.64 4.44 -1.56
N CYS A 23 3.67 4.99 -0.93
CA CYS A 23 5.05 4.77 -1.32
C CYS A 23 5.84 4.30 -0.10
N ILE A 24 6.69 3.30 -0.28
CA ILE A 24 7.56 2.83 0.81
C ILE A 24 8.62 3.88 1.08
N MET A 25 8.64 4.38 2.31
CA MET A 25 9.59 5.40 2.76
C MET A 25 10.70 4.81 3.61
N GLY A 26 10.49 3.63 4.18
CA GLY A 26 11.48 2.93 4.99
C GLY A 26 11.15 1.47 5.12
N VAL A 27 12.18 0.65 5.34
CA VAL A 27 12.05 -0.79 5.52
C VAL A 27 12.88 -1.19 6.73
N ARG A 28 12.28 -1.93 7.64
CA ARG A 28 12.98 -2.47 8.81
C ARG A 28 12.38 -3.81 9.18
N ASP A 29 13.14 -4.87 8.97
CA ASP A 29 12.67 -6.25 9.16
C ASP A 29 11.41 -6.51 8.34
N ASP A 30 10.30 -6.88 8.97
CA ASP A 30 9.02 -7.09 8.31
C ASP A 30 8.07 -5.89 8.41
N MET A 31 8.59 -4.74 8.87
CA MET A 31 7.83 -3.50 8.99
C MET A 31 8.22 -2.51 7.92
N LEU A 32 7.22 -1.84 7.38
CA LEU A 32 7.39 -0.81 6.36
C LEU A 32 6.85 0.51 6.87
N THR A 33 7.58 1.59 6.61
CA THR A 33 7.03 2.93 6.74
C THR A 33 6.45 3.28 5.38
N VAL A 34 5.16 3.52 5.32
CA VAL A 34 4.45 3.82 4.07
C VAL A 34 3.93 5.25 4.13
N GLY A 35 4.25 6.04 3.13
CA GLY A 35 3.73 7.39 2.97
C GLY A 35 2.50 7.36 2.07
N CYS A 36 1.34 7.74 2.61
CA CYS A 36 0.08 7.79 1.89
C CYS A 36 -0.40 9.24 1.82
N GLN A 37 -0.55 9.76 0.60
CA GLN A 37 -1.03 11.12 0.39
C GLN A 37 -2.55 11.16 0.49
N THR A 38 -3.05 12.03 1.34
CA THR A 38 -4.46 12.36 1.39
C THR A 38 -4.68 13.76 0.80
N SER A 39 -5.93 14.22 0.74
CA SER A 39 -6.23 15.56 0.25
C SER A 39 -5.63 16.67 1.10
N GLU A 40 -5.30 16.38 2.36
CA GLU A 40 -4.82 17.37 3.31
C GLU A 40 -3.32 17.31 3.53
N ARG A 41 -2.74 16.12 3.58
CA ARG A 41 -1.32 15.94 3.92
C ARG A 41 -0.81 14.54 3.59
N LEU A 42 0.49 14.38 3.73
CA LEU A 42 1.14 13.07 3.66
C LEU A 42 1.04 12.40 5.05
N HIS A 43 0.48 11.21 5.08
CA HIS A 43 0.44 10.37 6.27
C HIS A 43 1.53 9.32 6.21
N LEU A 44 2.34 9.22 7.27
CA LEU A 44 3.31 8.15 7.42
C LEU A 44 2.74 7.12 8.38
N VAL A 45 2.57 5.89 7.90
CA VAL A 45 2.04 4.80 8.71
C VAL A 45 3.00 3.63 8.70
N LEU A 46 2.94 2.83 9.77
CA LEU A 46 3.69 1.59 9.87
C LEU A 46 2.80 0.44 9.45
N ALA A 47 3.26 -0.35 8.50
CA ALA A 47 2.53 -1.50 8.01
C ALA A 47 3.45 -2.73 7.98
N HIS A 48 2.88 -3.90 8.22
CA HIS A 48 3.59 -5.15 7.99
C HIS A 48 3.67 -5.43 6.49
N THR A 49 4.67 -6.20 6.09
CA THR A 49 4.86 -6.55 4.67
C THR A 49 3.64 -7.22 4.06
N TRP A 50 2.86 -7.96 4.84
CA TRP A 50 1.65 -8.64 4.37
C TRP A 50 0.42 -7.74 4.28
N GLN A 51 0.51 -6.50 4.73
CA GLN A 51 -0.59 -5.53 4.66
C GLN A 51 -0.55 -4.66 3.41
N VAL A 52 0.45 -4.87 2.56
CA VAL A 52 0.60 -4.11 1.31
C VAL A 52 0.92 -5.05 0.15
N LEU A 53 0.59 -4.61 -1.06
CA LEU A 53 0.99 -5.25 -2.29
C LEU A 53 1.66 -4.22 -3.20
N PRO A 54 2.63 -4.62 -4.03
CA PRO A 54 3.11 -3.75 -5.09
C PRO A 54 1.93 -3.25 -5.92
N ARG A 55 1.91 -1.97 -6.24
CA ARG A 55 0.80 -1.34 -6.98
C ARG A 55 0.51 -2.06 -8.30
N GLU A 56 1.54 -2.44 -9.02
CA GLU A 56 1.40 -3.14 -10.29
C GLU A 56 0.68 -4.49 -10.12
N LEU A 57 1.06 -5.24 -9.10
CA LEU A 57 0.43 -6.53 -8.81
C LEU A 57 -1.04 -6.34 -8.41
N PHE A 58 -1.32 -5.35 -7.58
CA PHE A 58 -2.68 -5.04 -7.17
C PHE A 58 -3.56 -4.70 -8.38
N ARG A 59 -3.05 -3.91 -9.33
CA ARG A 59 -3.77 -3.55 -10.54
C ARG A 59 -4.08 -4.77 -11.41
N ARG A 60 -3.15 -5.70 -11.54
CA ARG A 60 -3.36 -6.95 -12.29
C ARG A 60 -4.45 -7.80 -11.67
N LEU A 61 -4.41 -7.97 -10.34
CA LEU A 61 -5.41 -8.77 -9.63
C LEU A 61 -6.79 -8.13 -9.72
N SER A 62 -6.88 -6.82 -9.55
CA SER A 62 -8.14 -6.08 -9.65
C SER A 62 -8.72 -6.14 -11.06
N ALA A 63 -7.89 -5.98 -12.09
CA ALA A 63 -8.33 -6.09 -13.47
C ALA A 63 -8.84 -7.49 -13.79
N ARG A 64 -8.19 -8.52 -13.25
CA ARG A 64 -8.59 -9.91 -13.45
C ARG A 64 -9.94 -10.20 -12.79
N GLU A 65 -10.14 -9.73 -11.57
CA GLU A 65 -11.43 -9.85 -10.88
C GLU A 65 -12.54 -9.14 -11.63
N GLY A 66 -12.25 -7.94 -12.16
CA GLY A 66 -13.21 -7.20 -12.96
C GLY A 66 -13.66 -7.91 -14.22
N ARG A 67 -12.82 -8.76 -14.81
CA ARG A 67 -13.18 -9.55 -15.98
C ARG A 67 -14.08 -10.74 -15.68
N GLU A 68 -14.05 -11.24 -14.48
CA GLU A 68 -14.87 -12.36 -14.05
C GLU A 68 -16.28 -11.93 -13.65
N LEU A 69 -16.46 -10.66 -13.49
CA LEU A 69 -17.75 -10.08 -13.17
C LEU A 69 -18.52 -9.69 -14.43
#